data_a2a347281a07f31a4d5041024b6d65e3
#
_entry.id   a2a347281a07f31a4d5041024b6d65e3
#
_cell.length_a   1.000
_cell.length_b   1.000
_cell.length_c   1.000
_cell.angle_alpha   90.00
_cell.angle_beta   90.00
_cell.angle_gamma   90.00
#
_symmetry.space_group_name_H-M   'P 1'
#
loop_
_entity.id
_entity.type
_entity.pdbx_description
1 polymer ?
#
loop_
_entity_poly.entity_id
_entity_poly.type
_entity_poly.pdbx_seq_one_letter_code
_entity_poly.pdbx_strand_id
1 'polypeptide(L)'
;MDILERDKSGEPVSPLNPQYSVIRDTIREASRIVFDINSTYHDEAEIRQLFSALTGVEVDETFILRPPFYADFGRNIRVGRNVFINHGCTFMDRGGITLEDDVLIAPKVNLITLNHLMNPAERRSTVCAPITVKRNAWPGLGATVMPGGTNGEKAVVAAAALVTRYGPPNTVVA
;
A
#
# COMPACT_ATOMS: atom_id res chain seq x y z
N MET A 1 9.10 -15.74 16.37
CA MET A 1 8.59 -14.76 15.40
C MET A 1 7.50 -15.47 14.60
N ASP A 2 6.30 -14.98 14.61
CA ASP A 2 5.25 -15.52 13.76
C ASP A 2 5.45 -15.12 12.29
N ILE A 3 4.65 -15.69 11.38
CA ILE A 3 4.86 -15.46 9.93
C ILE A 3 4.58 -14.01 9.51
N LEU A 4 3.69 -13.30 10.20
CA LEU A 4 3.36 -11.91 9.88
C LEU A 4 4.46 -10.96 10.35
N GLU A 5 5.04 -11.21 11.51
CA GLU A 5 6.23 -10.49 12.00
C GLU A 5 7.42 -10.73 11.08
N ARG A 6 7.63 -11.97 10.65
CA ARG A 6 8.68 -12.33 9.70
C ARG A 6 8.52 -11.62 8.37
N ASP A 7 7.30 -11.57 7.84
CA ASP A 7 7.00 -10.89 6.59
C ASP A 7 7.33 -9.38 6.66
N LYS A 8 6.96 -8.74 7.78
CA LYS A 8 7.27 -7.32 8.03
C LYS A 8 8.75 -7.04 8.29
N SER A 9 9.48 -8.00 8.86
CA SER A 9 10.91 -7.81 9.14
C SER A 9 11.80 -7.82 7.90
N GLY A 10 11.23 -8.17 6.73
CA GLY A 10 11.99 -8.30 5.49
C GLY A 10 12.72 -9.62 5.33
N GLU A 11 12.44 -10.60 6.20
CA GLU A 11 12.94 -11.97 6.00
C GLU A 11 12.16 -12.66 4.88
N PRO A 12 12.82 -13.51 4.07
CA PRO A 12 12.12 -14.26 3.03
C PRO A 12 11.03 -15.16 3.60
N VAL A 13 9.84 -15.08 3.00
CA VAL A 13 8.69 -15.93 3.33
C VAL A 13 8.35 -16.82 2.14
N SER A 14 8.47 -18.14 2.35
CA SER A 14 8.13 -19.16 1.34
C SER A 14 6.65 -19.55 1.42
N PRO A 15 5.98 -19.77 0.29
CA PRO A 15 4.62 -20.36 0.28
C PRO A 15 4.57 -21.79 0.88
N LEU A 16 5.72 -22.43 1.03
CA LEU A 16 5.83 -23.75 1.66
C LEU A 16 5.93 -23.69 3.19
N ASN A 17 6.01 -22.48 3.76
CA ASN A 17 5.99 -22.32 5.22
C ASN A 17 4.66 -22.84 5.79
N PRO A 18 4.68 -23.68 6.85
CA PRO A 18 3.45 -24.23 7.44
C PRO A 18 2.43 -23.19 7.90
N GLN A 19 2.89 -21.98 8.28
CA GLN A 19 2.03 -20.86 8.69
C GLN A 19 1.54 -20.00 7.51
N TYR A 20 1.93 -20.30 6.27
CA TYR A 20 1.57 -19.46 5.11
C TYR A 20 0.06 -19.32 4.89
N SER A 21 -0.73 -20.25 5.43
CA SER A 21 -2.20 -20.13 5.40
C SER A 21 -2.70 -18.84 6.03
N VAL A 22 -2.04 -18.32 7.06
CA VAL A 22 -2.42 -17.05 7.74
C VAL A 22 -2.34 -15.88 6.74
N ILE A 23 -1.25 -15.78 5.97
CA ILE A 23 -1.11 -14.75 4.93
C ILE A 23 -2.19 -14.91 3.86
N ARG A 24 -2.38 -16.15 3.36
CA ARG A 24 -3.35 -16.43 2.30
C ARG A 24 -4.79 -16.11 2.72
N ASP A 25 -5.15 -16.41 3.94
CA ASP A 25 -6.50 -16.19 4.45
C ASP A 25 -6.76 -14.67 4.67
N THR A 26 -5.75 -13.91 5.10
CA THR A 26 -5.81 -12.45 5.16
C THR A 26 -5.96 -11.84 3.75
N ILE A 27 -5.21 -12.33 2.76
CA ILE A 27 -5.36 -11.90 1.36
C ILE A 27 -6.77 -12.17 0.83
N ARG A 28 -7.38 -13.32 1.17
CA ARG A 28 -8.74 -13.65 0.76
C ARG A 28 -9.77 -12.73 1.40
N GLU A 29 -9.60 -12.39 2.68
CA GLU A 29 -10.46 -11.42 3.37
C GLU A 29 -10.34 -10.04 2.72
N ALA A 30 -9.13 -9.54 2.50
CA ALA A 30 -8.89 -8.28 1.82
C ALA A 30 -9.53 -8.26 0.42
N SER A 31 -9.38 -9.34 -0.35
CA SER A 31 -9.95 -9.45 -1.69
C SER A 31 -11.48 -9.31 -1.70
N ARG A 32 -12.18 -9.82 -0.69
CA ARG A 32 -13.64 -9.67 -0.58
C ARG A 32 -14.03 -8.21 -0.35
N ILE A 33 -13.33 -7.52 0.56
CA ILE A 33 -13.61 -6.10 0.86
C ILE A 33 -13.26 -5.22 -0.35
N VAL A 34 -12.13 -5.47 -1.00
CA VAL A 34 -11.73 -4.75 -2.22
C VAL A 34 -12.74 -4.95 -3.35
N PHE A 35 -13.27 -6.18 -3.50
CA PHE A 35 -14.33 -6.44 -4.46
C PHE A 35 -15.58 -5.62 -4.15
N ASP A 36 -15.99 -5.54 -2.89
CA ASP A 36 -17.13 -4.74 -2.46
C ASP A 36 -16.93 -3.25 -2.76
N ILE A 37 -15.78 -2.67 -2.37
CA ILE A 37 -15.40 -1.28 -2.70
C ILE A 37 -15.58 -0.97 -4.20
N ASN A 38 -15.27 -1.93 -5.07
CA ASN A 38 -15.19 -1.71 -6.51
C ASN A 38 -16.45 -2.10 -7.30
N SER A 39 -17.38 -2.87 -6.72
CA SER A 39 -18.44 -3.53 -7.48
C SER A 39 -19.74 -2.72 -7.57
N THR A 40 -19.94 -1.73 -6.71
CA THR A 40 -21.13 -0.90 -6.70
C THR A 40 -20.82 0.54 -6.29
N TYR A 41 -21.80 1.42 -6.40
CA TYR A 41 -21.68 2.78 -5.90
C TYR A 41 -21.74 2.79 -4.37
N HIS A 42 -20.81 3.49 -3.76
CA HIS A 42 -20.78 3.80 -2.35
C HIS A 42 -20.59 5.31 -2.15
N ASP A 43 -21.23 5.87 -1.15
CA ASP A 43 -20.94 7.22 -0.73
C ASP A 43 -19.60 7.30 0.05
N GLU A 44 -19.15 8.51 0.38
CA GLU A 44 -17.86 8.69 1.04
C GLU A 44 -17.81 8.08 2.45
N ALA A 45 -18.93 8.04 3.17
CA ALA A 45 -19.01 7.44 4.50
C ALA A 45 -18.92 5.90 4.42
N GLU A 46 -19.63 5.30 3.47
CA GLU A 46 -19.55 3.86 3.20
C GLU A 46 -18.14 3.42 2.78
N ILE A 47 -17.49 4.21 1.90
CA ILE A 47 -16.09 3.96 1.50
C ILE A 47 -15.16 4.01 2.71
N ARG A 48 -15.31 4.98 3.62
CA ARG A 48 -14.50 5.04 4.84
C ARG A 48 -14.73 3.81 5.75
N GLN A 49 -15.97 3.35 5.88
CA GLN A 49 -16.28 2.13 6.63
C GLN A 49 -15.64 0.88 6.03
N LEU A 50 -15.74 0.70 4.72
CA LEU A 50 -15.14 -0.42 4.00
C LEU A 50 -13.61 -0.37 4.08
N PHE A 51 -13.01 0.80 3.92
CA PHE A 51 -11.56 0.95 4.02
C PHE A 51 -11.08 0.73 5.47
N SER A 52 -11.83 1.17 6.47
CA SER A 52 -11.55 0.88 7.88
C SER A 52 -11.64 -0.63 8.18
N ALA A 53 -12.64 -1.31 7.60
CA ALA A 53 -12.73 -2.77 7.69
C ALA A 53 -11.55 -3.48 7.01
N LEU A 54 -11.10 -3.00 5.85
CA LEU A 54 -9.95 -3.52 5.11
C LEU A 54 -8.66 -3.39 5.95
N THR A 55 -8.42 -2.23 6.52
CA THR A 55 -7.17 -1.94 7.26
C THR A 55 -7.19 -2.43 8.71
N GLY A 56 -8.39 -2.65 9.26
CA GLY A 56 -8.60 -2.97 10.67
C GLY A 56 -8.38 -1.77 11.61
N VAL A 57 -8.31 -0.56 11.06
CA VAL A 57 -8.16 0.70 11.81
C VAL A 57 -9.13 1.71 11.25
N GLU A 58 -9.85 2.41 12.14
CA GLU A 58 -10.75 3.50 11.74
C GLU A 58 -9.96 4.61 11.06
N VAL A 59 -10.44 5.06 9.90
CA VAL A 59 -9.85 6.20 9.19
C VAL A 59 -10.56 7.48 9.55
N ASP A 60 -9.83 8.59 9.48
CA ASP A 60 -10.34 9.93 9.79
C ASP A 60 -11.48 10.34 8.84
N GLU A 61 -12.41 11.19 9.31
CA GLU A 61 -13.56 11.66 8.53
C GLU A 61 -13.18 12.46 7.26
N THR A 62 -11.94 12.99 7.22
CA THR A 62 -11.40 13.72 6.08
C THR A 62 -10.78 12.81 5.02
N PHE A 63 -10.71 11.49 5.27
CA PHE A 63 -10.18 10.52 4.31
C PHE A 63 -11.10 10.37 3.09
N ILE A 64 -10.52 10.44 1.90
CA ILE A 64 -11.23 10.25 0.63
C ILE A 64 -10.52 9.20 -0.22
N LEU A 65 -11.29 8.22 -0.68
CA LEU A 65 -10.87 7.21 -1.65
C LEU A 65 -11.83 7.20 -2.84
N ARG A 66 -11.26 7.23 -4.05
CA ARG A 66 -12.01 7.11 -5.32
C ARG A 66 -11.81 5.72 -5.92
N PRO A 67 -12.80 4.85 -5.90
CA PRO A 67 -12.71 3.54 -6.57
C PRO A 67 -12.51 3.67 -8.11
N PRO A 68 -11.94 2.64 -8.79
CA PRO A 68 -11.49 1.38 -8.19
C PRO A 68 -10.19 1.52 -7.41
N PHE A 69 -10.05 0.71 -6.38
CA PHE A 69 -8.86 0.60 -5.53
C PHE A 69 -8.45 -0.86 -5.39
N TYR A 70 -7.17 -1.15 -5.31
CA TYR A 70 -6.65 -2.49 -5.19
C TYR A 70 -5.65 -2.61 -4.04
N ALA A 71 -5.84 -3.61 -3.19
CA ALA A 71 -4.91 -4.00 -2.14
C ALA A 71 -4.81 -5.53 -2.10
N ASP A 72 -3.64 -6.05 -1.73
CA ASP A 72 -3.49 -7.50 -1.58
C ASP A 72 -3.72 -7.97 -0.14
N PHE A 73 -3.28 -7.24 0.86
CA PHE A 73 -3.35 -7.65 2.27
C PHE A 73 -4.27 -6.77 3.14
N GLY A 74 -4.25 -5.46 2.93
CA GLY A 74 -5.07 -4.44 3.59
C GLY A 74 -4.61 -4.09 5.01
N ARG A 75 -4.32 -5.08 5.82
CA ARG A 75 -4.05 -4.94 7.26
C ARG A 75 -2.82 -4.12 7.62
N ASN A 76 -1.92 -3.89 6.66
CA ASN A 76 -0.68 -3.15 6.88
C ASN A 76 -0.70 -1.75 6.27
N ILE A 77 -1.86 -1.24 5.85
CA ILE A 77 -2.03 0.14 5.42
C ILE A 77 -2.37 1.02 6.63
N ARG A 78 -1.70 2.15 6.74
CA ARG A 78 -1.98 3.21 7.73
C ARG A 78 -2.09 4.53 7.00
N VAL A 79 -3.14 5.28 7.30
CA VAL A 79 -3.38 6.60 6.70
C VAL A 79 -3.62 7.63 7.79
N GLY A 80 -3.05 8.82 7.59
CA GLY A 80 -3.25 9.99 8.44
C GLY A 80 -4.54 10.74 8.10
N ARG A 81 -4.62 12.00 8.55
CA ARG A 81 -5.74 12.89 8.27
C ARG A 81 -5.60 13.55 6.90
N ASN A 82 -6.74 13.92 6.31
CA ASN A 82 -6.80 14.65 5.03
C ASN A 82 -6.04 13.94 3.90
N VAL A 83 -6.08 12.60 3.86
CA VAL A 83 -5.45 11.79 2.82
C VAL A 83 -6.46 11.56 1.70
N PHE A 84 -6.01 11.82 0.47
CA PHE A 84 -6.79 11.57 -0.74
C PHE A 84 -6.11 10.51 -1.61
N ILE A 85 -6.85 9.46 -1.96
CA ILE A 85 -6.42 8.39 -2.87
C ILE A 85 -7.32 8.39 -4.10
N ASN A 86 -6.75 8.65 -5.26
CA ASN A 86 -7.46 8.73 -6.53
C ASN A 86 -7.67 7.36 -7.18
N HIS A 87 -8.37 7.34 -8.32
CA HIS A 87 -8.79 6.13 -9.03
C HIS A 87 -7.63 5.21 -9.47
N GLY A 88 -7.87 3.91 -9.39
CA GLY A 88 -7.00 2.89 -10.00
C GLY A 88 -5.69 2.63 -9.25
N CYS A 89 -5.57 3.08 -8.01
CA CYS A 89 -4.36 2.85 -7.21
C CYS A 89 -4.23 1.40 -6.76
N THR A 90 -2.98 0.91 -6.71
CA THR A 90 -2.66 -0.46 -6.26
C THR A 90 -1.67 -0.42 -5.10
N PHE A 91 -2.08 -0.97 -3.96
CA PHE A 91 -1.27 -1.06 -2.75
C PHE A 91 -0.99 -2.52 -2.42
N MET A 92 0.25 -2.96 -2.68
CA MET A 92 0.75 -4.28 -2.26
C MET A 92 1.39 -4.11 -0.88
N ASP A 93 0.60 -4.24 0.17
CA ASP A 93 0.90 -3.68 1.49
C ASP A 93 1.50 -4.66 2.52
N ARG A 94 1.90 -5.85 2.14
CA ARG A 94 2.44 -6.84 3.08
C ARG A 94 3.60 -6.33 3.93
N GLY A 95 4.50 -5.52 3.35
CA GLY A 95 5.61 -4.88 4.06
C GLY A 95 5.26 -3.65 4.87
N GLY A 96 4.03 -3.16 4.73
CA GLY A 96 3.55 -1.95 5.38
C GLY A 96 3.60 -0.71 4.50
N ILE A 97 2.47 0.00 4.45
CA ILE A 97 2.34 1.30 3.76
C ILE A 97 1.84 2.32 4.78
N THR A 98 2.56 3.41 4.92
CA THR A 98 2.16 4.55 5.75
C THR A 98 2.02 5.79 4.88
N LEU A 99 0.82 6.37 4.88
CA LEU A 99 0.54 7.69 4.31
C LEU A 99 0.35 8.65 5.48
N GLU A 100 1.23 9.63 5.61
CA GLU A 100 1.10 10.65 6.66
C GLU A 100 -0.02 11.65 6.31
N ASP A 101 -0.25 12.66 7.18
CA ASP A 101 -1.29 13.68 6.97
C ASP A 101 -1.09 14.45 5.65
N ASP A 102 -2.19 14.90 5.06
CA ASP A 102 -2.23 15.78 3.88
C ASP A 102 -1.62 15.16 2.61
N VAL A 103 -1.49 13.85 2.52
CA VAL A 103 -0.96 13.15 1.34
C VAL A 103 -1.99 13.12 0.21
N LEU A 104 -1.55 13.43 -1.00
CA LEU A 104 -2.35 13.34 -2.23
C LEU A 104 -1.81 12.22 -3.13
N ILE A 105 -2.56 11.15 -3.30
CA ILE A 105 -2.21 10.05 -4.22
C ILE A 105 -2.95 10.25 -5.54
N ALA A 106 -2.22 10.51 -6.61
CA ALA A 106 -2.78 10.68 -7.96
C ALA A 106 -3.30 9.35 -8.55
N PRO A 107 -4.07 9.38 -9.66
CA PRO A 107 -4.60 8.15 -10.27
C PRO A 107 -3.51 7.16 -10.66
N LYS A 108 -3.82 5.86 -10.53
CA LYS A 108 -2.96 4.74 -10.96
C LYS A 108 -1.58 4.70 -10.29
N VAL A 109 -1.44 5.27 -9.10
CA VAL A 109 -0.21 5.13 -8.30
C VAL A 109 -0.11 3.71 -7.77
N ASN A 110 1.10 3.13 -7.83
CA ASN A 110 1.40 1.82 -7.31
C ASN A 110 2.38 1.94 -6.13
N LEU A 111 1.99 1.42 -4.97
CA LEU A 111 2.84 1.30 -3.79
C LEU A 111 3.10 -0.20 -3.57
N ILE A 112 4.31 -0.65 -3.87
CA ILE A 112 4.65 -2.07 -3.90
C ILE A 112 5.67 -2.36 -2.80
N THR A 113 5.27 -3.04 -1.74
CA THR A 113 6.13 -3.30 -0.58
C THR A 113 6.82 -4.65 -0.61
N LEU A 114 6.65 -5.44 -1.66
CA LEU A 114 7.23 -6.79 -1.75
C LEU A 114 7.86 -7.08 -3.11
N ASN A 115 8.86 -7.94 -3.10
CA ASN A 115 9.48 -8.52 -4.28
C ASN A 115 9.58 -10.03 -4.15
N HIS A 116 9.70 -10.73 -5.27
CA HIS A 116 10.12 -12.12 -5.31
C HIS A 116 11.64 -12.24 -5.28
N LEU A 117 12.14 -13.37 -4.74
CA LEU A 117 13.58 -13.63 -4.74
C LEU A 117 14.11 -13.81 -6.17
N MET A 118 15.33 -13.32 -6.42
CA MET A 118 15.96 -13.37 -7.73
C MET A 118 16.34 -14.79 -8.15
N ASN A 119 16.71 -15.65 -7.19
CA ASN A 119 17.02 -17.06 -7.45
C ASN A 119 15.79 -17.80 -7.99
N PRO A 120 15.82 -18.39 -9.19
CA PRO A 120 14.68 -19.10 -9.76
C PRO A 120 14.14 -20.24 -8.89
N ALA A 121 15.01 -20.93 -8.14
CA ALA A 121 14.61 -22.03 -7.24
C ALA A 121 13.77 -21.53 -6.04
N GLU A 122 13.93 -20.27 -5.66
CA GLU A 122 13.26 -19.65 -4.51
C GLU A 122 12.30 -18.54 -4.92
N ARG A 123 12.08 -18.33 -6.23
CA ARG A 123 11.30 -17.20 -6.78
C ARG A 123 9.86 -17.10 -6.27
N ARG A 124 9.29 -18.18 -5.78
CA ARG A 124 7.96 -18.15 -5.15
C ARG A 124 7.97 -17.53 -3.76
N SER A 125 9.13 -17.42 -3.12
CA SER A 125 9.29 -16.71 -1.86
C SER A 125 9.27 -15.20 -2.09
N THR A 126 8.78 -14.47 -1.12
CA THR A 126 8.68 -13.00 -1.16
C THR A 126 9.51 -12.39 -0.03
N VAL A 127 10.01 -11.19 -0.26
CA VAL A 127 10.68 -10.35 0.72
C VAL A 127 10.03 -8.98 0.70
N CYS A 128 9.75 -8.43 1.88
CA CYS A 128 9.03 -7.19 2.03
C CYS A 128 9.92 -6.07 2.59
N ALA A 129 9.59 -4.81 2.24
CA ALA A 129 10.14 -3.63 2.89
C ALA A 129 9.09 -2.51 2.89
N PRO A 130 8.95 -1.73 3.98
CA PRO A 130 7.89 -0.75 4.12
C PRO A 130 8.05 0.43 3.17
N ILE A 131 6.92 1.06 2.85
CA ILE A 131 6.85 2.34 2.12
C ILE A 131 6.26 3.39 3.03
N THR A 132 6.86 4.59 3.03
CA THR A 132 6.34 5.76 3.72
C THR A 132 6.20 6.93 2.76
N VAL A 133 4.98 7.48 2.68
CA VAL A 133 4.69 8.73 2.00
C VAL A 133 4.50 9.79 3.08
N LYS A 134 5.45 10.71 3.16
CA LYS A 134 5.50 11.73 4.21
C LYS A 134 4.47 12.83 4.00
N ARG A 135 4.24 13.62 5.05
CA ARG A 135 3.26 14.71 5.07
C ARG A 135 3.36 15.61 3.83
N ASN A 136 2.19 15.97 3.27
CA ASN A 136 2.07 16.82 2.08
C ASN A 136 2.80 16.30 0.82
N ALA A 137 3.25 15.06 0.78
CA ALA A 137 3.85 14.50 -0.43
C ALA A 137 2.77 14.16 -1.48
N TRP A 138 3.16 14.24 -2.74
CA TRP A 138 2.28 14.03 -3.88
C TRP A 138 2.90 13.06 -4.90
N PRO A 139 2.67 11.76 -4.78
CA PRO A 139 2.90 10.82 -5.87
C PRO A 139 1.99 11.11 -7.05
N GLY A 140 2.62 11.50 -8.17
CA GLY A 140 1.94 11.88 -9.41
C GLY A 140 1.35 10.69 -10.17
N LEU A 141 0.58 10.99 -11.23
CA LEU A 141 -0.15 10.00 -12.05
C LEU A 141 0.74 8.81 -12.44
N GLY A 142 0.30 7.60 -12.12
CA GLY A 142 0.98 6.37 -12.52
C GLY A 142 2.38 6.16 -11.91
N ALA A 143 2.79 6.98 -10.95
CA ALA A 143 4.04 6.77 -10.25
C ALA A 143 4.06 5.41 -9.54
N THR A 144 5.22 4.77 -9.50
CA THR A 144 5.41 3.50 -8.80
C THR A 144 6.49 3.66 -7.75
N VAL A 145 6.17 3.29 -6.50
CA VAL A 145 7.12 3.26 -5.38
C VAL A 145 7.43 1.81 -5.05
N MET A 146 8.72 1.47 -5.10
CA MET A 146 9.22 0.11 -4.86
C MET A 146 9.49 -0.15 -3.37
N PRO A 147 9.68 -1.42 -2.96
CA PRO A 147 9.91 -1.78 -1.56
C PRO A 147 11.06 -0.97 -0.92
N GLY A 148 10.80 -0.44 0.26
CA GLY A 148 11.73 0.42 1.00
C GLY A 148 11.75 1.88 0.55
N GLY A 149 10.93 2.25 -0.45
CA GLY A 149 10.84 3.62 -0.94
C GLY A 149 10.23 4.58 0.10
N THR A 150 10.74 5.79 0.14
CA THR A 150 10.18 6.86 0.97
C THR A 150 10.04 8.12 0.13
N ASN A 151 8.84 8.69 0.09
CA ASN A 151 8.61 10.02 -0.46
C ASN A 151 8.70 11.03 0.67
N GLY A 152 9.70 11.91 0.63
CA GLY A 152 9.98 12.91 1.66
C GLY A 152 8.82 13.90 1.84
N GLU A 153 8.84 14.64 2.96
CA GLU A 153 7.84 15.66 3.24
C GLU A 153 7.76 16.70 2.12
N LYS A 154 6.54 16.99 1.64
CA LYS A 154 6.27 17.91 0.52
C LYS A 154 6.97 17.53 -0.81
N ALA A 155 7.50 16.32 -0.93
CA ALA A 155 8.08 15.87 -2.19
C ALA A 155 6.98 15.57 -3.22
N VAL A 156 7.27 15.85 -4.47
CA VAL A 156 6.44 15.46 -5.62
C VAL A 156 7.16 14.34 -6.36
N VAL A 157 6.49 13.22 -6.58
CA VAL A 157 6.95 12.21 -7.52
C VAL A 157 6.34 12.52 -8.88
N ALA A 158 7.18 12.72 -9.89
CA ALA A 158 6.72 13.02 -11.24
C ALA A 158 5.81 11.90 -11.78
N ALA A 159 4.92 12.25 -12.71
CA ALA A 159 4.05 11.27 -13.36
C ALA A 159 4.87 10.16 -14.02
N ALA A 160 4.44 8.91 -13.83
CA ALA A 160 5.06 7.68 -14.31
C ALA A 160 6.50 7.43 -13.81
N ALA A 161 6.99 8.20 -12.84
CA ALA A 161 8.32 7.96 -12.26
C ALA A 161 8.36 6.69 -11.40
N LEU A 162 9.53 6.04 -11.38
CA LEU A 162 9.82 4.87 -10.57
C LEU A 162 10.71 5.25 -9.38
N VAL A 163 10.17 5.22 -8.18
CA VAL A 163 10.91 5.49 -6.93
C VAL A 163 11.43 4.19 -6.35
N THR A 164 12.74 4.01 -6.36
CA THR A 164 13.41 2.80 -5.84
C THR A 164 14.10 3.01 -4.49
N ARG A 165 14.17 4.27 -4.03
CA ARG A 165 14.88 4.68 -2.81
C ARG A 165 14.20 5.89 -2.18
N TYR A 166 14.96 6.60 -1.33
CA TYR A 166 14.50 7.82 -0.67
C TYR A 166 14.40 9.00 -1.64
N GLY A 167 13.22 9.60 -1.70
CA GLY A 167 12.99 10.91 -2.34
C GLY A 167 13.11 12.00 -1.27
N PRO A 168 14.06 12.96 -1.40
CA PRO A 168 14.29 13.99 -0.37
C PRO A 168 13.07 14.91 -0.18
N PRO A 169 12.92 15.55 1.00
CA PRO A 169 11.85 16.52 1.23
C PRO A 169 11.97 17.74 0.31
N ASN A 170 10.83 18.35 -0.03
CA ASN A 170 10.72 19.56 -0.85
C ASN A 170 11.38 19.43 -2.24
N THR A 171 11.41 18.24 -2.82
CA THR A 171 12.00 17.96 -4.13
C THR A 171 10.98 17.40 -5.10
N VAL A 172 11.31 17.48 -6.40
CA VAL A 172 10.64 16.69 -7.43
C VAL A 172 11.54 15.50 -7.76
N VAL A 173 10.98 14.29 -7.63
CA VAL A 173 11.64 13.03 -7.96
C VAL A 173 11.07 12.54 -9.29
N ALA A 174 11.94 12.26 -10.27
CA ALA A 174 11.58 11.80 -11.61
C ALA A 174 12.41 10.58 -12.03
#